data_c26ef8cda6b38153f9247b24b64238fa
#
_entry.id   c26ef8cda6b38153f9247b24b64238fa
#
_cell.length_a   1.000
_cell.length_b   1.000
_cell.length_c   1.000
_cell.angle_alpha   90.00
_cell.angle_beta   90.00
_cell.angle_gamma   90.00
#
_symmetry.space_group_name_H-M   'P 1'
#
loop_
_entity.id
_entity.type
_entity.pdbx_description
1 polymer ?
#
loop_
_entity_poly.entity_id
_entity_poly.type
_entity_poly.pdbx_seq_one_letter_code
_entity_poly.pdbx_strand_id
1 'polypeptide(L)'
;ERLRRDEPVHYCKDSRFGAYWSVTKYKDIMQVEVNHQVYSSDAFKGGITINERPMQYRRASFIAMDPPKHDDQRRTVSPIVAPANLALLEGTIRERVCKILDGLPRNETFDWVQRVSIELTTQMLATLFDFPFEDRKLLTYWSDVATMDLEAGGVISTEEQRQEELAKCLAYFTRLWNERVNEPPRNDLISMMAHSPATRNMQPSEFLGNLVLLIVGGNDTTRNSISGGLLALLQNPGEFAKLRANPGLIPNMVPEIIRWVTPLAHMRRTAVADAELGGKQIKAGDRVVMWYL
;
A
#
# COMPACT_ATOMS: atom_id res chain seq x y z
N GLU A 1 7.54 10.66 19.52
CA GLU A 1 8.73 10.48 20.38
C GLU A 1 8.37 10.37 21.86
N ARG A 2 7.53 11.26 22.45
CA ARG A 2 7.16 11.20 23.86
C ARG A 2 6.55 9.86 24.26
N LEU A 3 5.52 9.39 23.54
CA LEU A 3 4.91 8.08 23.82
C LEU A 3 5.93 6.94 23.71
N ARG A 4 6.78 6.95 22.67
CA ARG A 4 7.79 5.91 22.51
C ARG A 4 8.76 5.81 23.68
N ARG A 5 9.08 6.95 24.32
CA ARG A 5 9.96 7.01 25.49
C ARG A 5 9.24 6.64 26.78
N ASP A 6 8.08 7.27 27.03
CA ASP A 6 7.46 7.33 28.36
C ASP A 6 6.34 6.30 28.54
N GLU A 7 5.56 6.02 27.47
CA GLU A 7 4.45 5.07 27.50
C GLU A 7 4.23 4.43 26.12
N PRO A 8 5.10 3.49 25.72
CA PRO A 8 5.12 2.96 24.35
C PRO A 8 3.87 2.17 23.95
N VAL A 9 3.13 1.64 24.91
CA VAL A 9 1.78 1.06 24.75
C VAL A 9 0.81 1.93 25.55
N HIS A 10 0.12 2.84 24.88
CA HIS A 10 -0.70 3.88 25.47
C HIS A 10 -2.17 3.73 25.07
N TYR A 11 -3.08 3.81 26.05
CA TYR A 11 -4.52 3.78 25.78
C TYR A 11 -5.06 5.18 25.48
N CYS A 12 -5.38 5.43 24.21
CA CYS A 12 -6.03 6.64 23.74
C CYS A 12 -7.54 6.50 23.95
N LYS A 13 -8.05 6.99 25.09
CA LYS A 13 -9.47 6.88 25.45
C LYS A 13 -10.35 7.77 24.56
N ASP A 14 -9.91 9.02 24.38
CA ASP A 14 -10.67 10.05 23.69
C ASP A 14 -9.95 10.44 22.39
N SER A 15 -10.45 9.97 21.26
CA SER A 15 -9.97 10.37 19.94
C SER A 15 -11.13 10.45 18.94
N ARG A 16 -10.93 11.17 17.84
CA ARG A 16 -11.91 11.24 16.75
C ARG A 16 -12.19 9.86 16.11
N PHE A 17 -11.32 8.88 16.36
CA PHE A 17 -11.44 7.51 15.86
C PHE A 17 -12.07 6.55 16.87
N GLY A 18 -12.49 7.04 18.05
CA GLY A 18 -12.85 6.22 19.21
C GLY A 18 -11.62 5.75 20.00
N ALA A 19 -11.83 4.90 20.98
CA ALA A 19 -10.76 4.40 21.83
C ALA A 19 -9.88 3.37 21.12
N TYR A 20 -8.56 3.40 21.37
CA TYR A 20 -7.59 2.44 20.84
C TYR A 20 -6.29 2.42 21.65
N TRP A 21 -5.53 1.34 21.54
CA TRP A 21 -4.16 1.23 22.03
C TRP A 21 -3.17 1.74 20.97
N SER A 22 -2.35 2.71 21.33
CA SER A 22 -1.25 3.25 20.53
C SER A 22 0.03 2.48 20.83
N VAL A 23 0.62 1.82 19.83
CA VAL A 23 1.84 1.02 19.96
C VAL A 23 2.96 1.68 19.14
N THR A 24 4.09 2.00 19.78
CA THR A 24 5.11 2.88 19.20
C THR A 24 6.53 2.31 19.22
N LYS A 25 6.83 1.26 19.98
CA LYS A 25 8.14 0.60 19.97
C LYS A 25 8.17 -0.58 19.02
N TYR A 26 9.29 -0.73 18.30
CA TYR A 26 9.49 -1.78 17.32
C TYR A 26 9.19 -3.19 17.84
N LYS A 27 9.67 -3.54 19.04
CA LYS A 27 9.45 -4.87 19.62
C LYS A 27 7.96 -5.15 19.88
N ASP A 28 7.23 -4.14 20.38
CA ASP A 28 5.80 -4.25 20.67
C ASP A 28 5.00 -4.32 19.36
N ILE A 29 5.38 -3.53 18.34
CA ILE A 29 4.82 -3.59 16.99
C ILE A 29 5.02 -4.99 16.39
N MET A 30 6.23 -5.53 16.46
CA MET A 30 6.51 -6.88 15.96
C MET A 30 5.70 -7.95 16.68
N GLN A 31 5.49 -7.83 18.00
CA GLN A 31 4.65 -8.76 18.77
C GLN A 31 3.20 -8.75 18.25
N VAL A 32 2.67 -7.58 17.88
CA VAL A 32 1.33 -7.46 17.29
C VAL A 32 1.29 -8.00 15.87
N GLU A 33 2.27 -7.64 15.02
CA GLU A 33 2.30 -7.99 13.59
C GLU A 33 2.39 -9.49 13.33
N VAL A 34 3.17 -10.22 14.12
CA VAL A 34 3.40 -11.66 13.90
C VAL A 34 2.38 -12.55 14.60
N ASN A 35 1.53 -12.01 15.45
CA ASN A 35 0.59 -12.80 16.25
C ASN A 35 -0.87 -12.63 15.79
N HIS A 36 -1.14 -13.15 14.60
CA HIS A 36 -2.49 -13.12 14.01
C HIS A 36 -3.55 -13.89 14.83
N GLN A 37 -3.14 -14.81 15.70
CA GLN A 37 -4.06 -15.56 16.56
C GLN A 37 -4.69 -14.68 17.64
N VAL A 38 -4.00 -13.60 18.02
CA VAL A 38 -4.48 -12.61 18.99
C VAL A 38 -4.89 -11.30 18.31
N TYR A 39 -4.16 -10.87 17.27
CA TYR A 39 -4.33 -9.57 16.63
C TYR A 39 -4.75 -9.73 15.16
N SER A 40 -6.05 -9.72 14.93
CA SER A 40 -6.66 -9.97 13.62
C SER A 40 -6.55 -8.76 12.69
N SER A 41 -6.27 -9.03 11.41
CA SER A 41 -6.34 -8.06 10.30
C SER A 41 -7.70 -8.06 9.60
N ASP A 42 -8.58 -9.00 9.91
CA ASP A 42 -9.81 -9.27 9.18
C ASP A 42 -10.69 -8.02 9.01
N ALA A 43 -11.07 -7.72 7.76
CA ALA A 43 -11.90 -6.57 7.41
C ALA A 43 -13.22 -6.53 8.20
N PHE A 44 -13.81 -7.68 8.47
CA PHE A 44 -15.09 -7.79 9.17
C PHE A 44 -14.95 -7.71 10.69
N LYS A 45 -13.73 -7.84 11.22
CA LYS A 45 -13.38 -7.58 12.61
C LYS A 45 -12.83 -6.17 12.85
N GLY A 46 -12.82 -5.33 11.81
CA GLY A 46 -12.38 -3.93 11.90
C GLY A 46 -11.29 -3.53 10.90
N GLY A 47 -10.60 -4.50 10.31
CA GLY A 47 -9.60 -4.26 9.26
C GLY A 47 -8.30 -3.64 9.77
N ILE A 48 -7.57 -3.02 8.85
CA ILE A 48 -6.19 -2.58 9.02
C ILE A 48 -6.02 -1.05 9.15
N THR A 49 -7.09 -0.28 9.04
CA THR A 49 -7.06 1.19 9.11
C THR A 49 -7.65 1.69 10.42
N ILE A 50 -7.13 2.82 10.93
CA ILE A 50 -7.65 3.44 12.15
C ILE A 50 -9.09 3.93 11.94
N ASN A 51 -9.41 4.45 10.76
CA ASN A 51 -10.77 4.80 10.35
C ASN A 51 -11.57 3.52 10.07
N GLU A 52 -12.62 3.31 10.82
CA GLU A 52 -13.49 2.14 10.66
C GLU A 52 -14.58 2.45 9.64
N ARG A 53 -14.60 1.68 8.55
CA ARG A 53 -15.66 1.81 7.54
C ARG A 53 -16.93 1.11 8.02
N PRO A 54 -18.13 1.66 7.71
CA PRO A 54 -19.39 0.96 7.89
C PRO A 54 -19.37 -0.44 7.25
N MET A 55 -20.06 -1.39 7.86
CA MET A 55 -19.99 -2.82 7.50
C MET A 55 -20.27 -3.05 6.00
N GLN A 56 -21.26 -2.36 5.43
CA GLN A 56 -21.64 -2.47 4.02
C GLN A 56 -20.55 -2.03 3.02
N TYR A 57 -19.56 -1.25 3.48
CA TYR A 57 -18.44 -0.77 2.65
C TYR A 57 -17.13 -1.51 2.93
N ARG A 58 -17.13 -2.51 3.84
CA ARG A 58 -15.95 -3.32 4.11
C ARG A 58 -15.76 -4.34 3.00
N ARG A 59 -14.52 -4.52 2.59
CA ARG A 59 -14.13 -5.51 1.58
C ARG A 59 -12.97 -6.34 2.11
N ALA A 60 -13.08 -7.65 1.92
CA ALA A 60 -11.95 -8.54 2.12
C ALA A 60 -10.88 -8.26 1.05
N SER A 61 -9.64 -8.30 1.46
CA SER A 61 -8.45 -8.35 0.60
C SER A 61 -7.38 -9.12 1.37
N PHE A 62 -6.37 -9.68 0.71
CA PHE A 62 -5.44 -10.55 1.45
C PHE A 62 -4.68 -9.81 2.57
N ILE A 63 -4.50 -8.47 2.53
CA ILE A 63 -3.94 -7.71 3.65
C ILE A 63 -4.94 -7.54 4.81
N ALA A 64 -6.24 -7.65 4.54
CA ALA A 64 -7.33 -7.48 5.49
C ALA A 64 -8.08 -8.80 5.70
N MET A 65 -7.34 -9.87 5.86
CA MET A 65 -7.78 -11.20 6.28
C MET A 65 -6.69 -11.92 7.06
N ASP A 66 -7.06 -12.94 7.80
CA ASP A 66 -6.14 -13.74 8.60
C ASP A 66 -5.71 -15.01 7.86
N PRO A 67 -4.58 -15.66 8.25
CA PRO A 67 -4.23 -16.99 7.77
C PRO A 67 -5.32 -18.03 8.03
N PRO A 68 -5.45 -19.09 7.22
CA PRO A 68 -4.57 -19.46 6.10
C PRO A 68 -4.88 -18.73 4.79
N LYS A 69 -6.06 -18.14 4.64
CA LYS A 69 -6.52 -17.51 3.39
C LYS A 69 -5.60 -16.33 2.97
N HIS A 70 -5.13 -15.53 3.94
CA HIS A 70 -4.11 -14.51 3.71
C HIS A 70 -2.89 -15.09 2.98
N ASP A 71 -2.31 -16.16 3.52
CA ASP A 71 -1.07 -16.75 3.02
C ASP A 71 -1.23 -17.28 1.61
N ASP A 72 -2.35 -17.95 1.34
CA ASP A 72 -2.62 -18.56 0.04
C ASP A 72 -2.79 -17.49 -1.06
N GLN A 73 -3.53 -16.43 -0.77
CA GLN A 73 -3.74 -15.36 -1.74
C GLN A 73 -2.47 -14.51 -1.93
N ARG A 74 -1.76 -14.19 -0.85
CA ARG A 74 -0.48 -13.48 -0.93
C ARG A 74 0.56 -14.26 -1.74
N ARG A 75 0.64 -15.58 -1.52
CA ARG A 75 1.55 -16.46 -2.26
C ARG A 75 1.28 -16.44 -3.76
N THR A 76 0.02 -16.27 -4.17
CA THR A 76 -0.36 -16.16 -5.58
C THR A 76 0.31 -14.97 -6.28
N VAL A 77 0.37 -13.81 -5.65
CA VAL A 77 0.86 -12.56 -6.28
C VAL A 77 2.31 -12.24 -5.94
N SER A 78 2.87 -12.84 -4.88
CA SER A 78 4.25 -12.56 -4.44
C SER A 78 5.32 -12.75 -5.52
N PRO A 79 5.22 -13.72 -6.45
CA PRO A 79 6.23 -13.91 -7.49
C PRO A 79 6.45 -12.69 -8.37
N ILE A 80 5.43 -11.82 -8.57
CA ILE A 80 5.54 -10.63 -9.42
C ILE A 80 6.60 -9.63 -8.92
N VAL A 81 6.80 -9.56 -7.60
CA VAL A 81 7.79 -8.69 -6.95
C VAL A 81 8.97 -9.47 -6.36
N ALA A 82 9.11 -10.74 -6.70
CA ALA A 82 10.26 -11.53 -6.28
C ALA A 82 11.56 -10.99 -6.91
N PRO A 83 12.72 -11.09 -6.24
CA PRO A 83 13.98 -10.54 -6.73
C PRO A 83 14.35 -10.96 -8.16
N ALA A 84 14.06 -12.21 -8.52
CA ALA A 84 14.31 -12.72 -9.87
C ALA A 84 13.46 -12.00 -10.92
N ASN A 85 12.18 -11.74 -10.65
CA ASN A 85 11.31 -11.02 -11.57
C ASN A 85 11.66 -9.53 -11.63
N LEU A 86 12.01 -8.92 -10.49
CA LEU A 86 12.46 -7.52 -10.45
C LEU A 86 13.76 -7.32 -11.24
N ALA A 87 14.68 -8.28 -11.22
CA ALA A 87 15.89 -8.24 -12.05
C ALA A 87 15.56 -8.21 -13.56
N LEU A 88 14.51 -8.93 -14.00
CA LEU A 88 14.05 -8.89 -15.39
C LEU A 88 13.43 -7.52 -15.75
N LEU A 89 12.84 -6.83 -14.80
CA LEU A 89 12.21 -5.52 -14.99
C LEU A 89 13.21 -4.35 -14.93
N GLU A 90 14.45 -4.56 -14.43
CA GLU A 90 15.41 -3.48 -14.24
C GLU A 90 15.65 -2.67 -15.52
N GLY A 91 15.84 -3.35 -16.67
CA GLY A 91 16.02 -2.69 -17.95
C GLY A 91 14.86 -1.79 -18.33
N THR A 92 13.63 -2.30 -18.17
CA THR A 92 12.39 -1.55 -18.44
C THR A 92 12.24 -0.35 -17.49
N ILE A 93 12.53 -0.55 -16.20
CA ILE A 93 12.47 0.53 -15.21
C ILE A 93 13.47 1.63 -15.58
N ARG A 94 14.70 1.27 -15.89
CA ARG A 94 15.77 2.20 -16.28
C ARG A 94 15.40 3.00 -17.52
N GLU A 95 14.94 2.34 -18.58
CA GLU A 95 14.49 3.00 -19.81
C GLU A 95 13.38 4.03 -19.54
N ARG A 96 12.37 3.65 -18.75
CA ARG A 96 11.27 4.55 -18.39
C ARG A 96 11.73 5.73 -17.56
N VAL A 97 12.59 5.50 -16.58
CA VAL A 97 13.17 6.58 -15.76
C VAL A 97 13.95 7.57 -16.65
N CYS A 98 14.83 7.07 -17.52
CA CYS A 98 15.57 7.92 -18.46
C CYS A 98 14.63 8.74 -19.34
N LYS A 99 13.63 8.09 -19.93
CA LYS A 99 12.65 8.76 -20.82
C LYS A 99 11.84 9.85 -20.10
N ILE A 100 11.42 9.58 -18.86
CA ILE A 100 10.72 10.55 -18.01
C ILE A 100 11.64 11.74 -17.72
N LEU A 101 12.89 11.48 -17.27
CA LEU A 101 13.83 12.54 -16.88
C LEU A 101 14.30 13.36 -18.09
N ASP A 102 14.53 12.73 -19.24
CA ASP A 102 14.91 13.43 -20.49
C ASP A 102 13.78 14.33 -21.01
N GLY A 103 12.53 14.00 -20.73
CA GLY A 103 11.35 14.79 -21.08
C GLY A 103 11.01 15.93 -20.11
N LEU A 104 11.80 16.14 -19.06
CA LEU A 104 11.55 17.22 -18.12
C LEU A 104 11.94 18.59 -18.70
N PRO A 105 11.17 19.66 -18.39
CA PRO A 105 11.52 21.00 -18.83
C PRO A 105 12.83 21.46 -18.18
N ARG A 106 13.63 22.26 -18.91
CA ARG A 106 14.88 22.86 -18.43
C ARG A 106 14.67 24.34 -18.18
N ASN A 107 15.21 24.84 -17.06
CA ASN A 107 15.11 26.26 -16.65
C ASN A 107 13.66 26.72 -16.40
N GLU A 108 12.75 25.80 -16.09
CA GLU A 108 11.37 26.08 -15.77
C GLU A 108 10.97 25.33 -14.49
N THR A 109 10.05 25.90 -13.73
CA THR A 109 9.43 25.21 -12.59
C THR A 109 8.43 24.20 -13.08
N PHE A 110 8.44 22.99 -12.51
CA PHE A 110 7.49 21.93 -12.83
C PHE A 110 7.11 21.14 -11.57
N ASP A 111 5.99 20.44 -11.65
CA ASP A 111 5.53 19.53 -10.61
C ASP A 111 6.24 18.18 -10.75
N TRP A 112 7.19 17.92 -9.83
CA TRP A 112 7.92 16.65 -9.76
C TRP A 112 7.01 15.46 -9.50
N VAL A 113 6.00 15.63 -8.63
CA VAL A 113 5.10 14.53 -8.27
C VAL A 113 4.34 14.07 -9.50
N GLN A 114 3.77 15.00 -10.26
CA GLN A 114 3.02 14.70 -11.47
C GLN A 114 3.90 14.14 -12.58
N ARG A 115 5.04 14.81 -12.84
CA ARG A 115 5.87 14.48 -13.99
C ARG A 115 6.79 13.29 -13.81
N VAL A 116 7.18 12.98 -12.57
CA VAL A 116 8.14 11.89 -12.30
C VAL A 116 7.50 10.80 -11.46
N SER A 117 7.08 11.09 -10.24
CA SER A 117 6.69 10.06 -9.28
C SER A 117 5.44 9.31 -9.73
N ILE A 118 4.37 10.04 -10.10
CA ILE A 118 3.11 9.45 -10.59
C ILE A 118 3.34 8.76 -11.93
N GLU A 119 4.02 9.41 -12.87
CA GLU A 119 4.21 8.83 -14.20
C GLU A 119 4.98 7.51 -14.13
N LEU A 120 6.07 7.44 -13.35
CA LEU A 120 6.84 6.21 -13.19
C LEU A 120 6.04 5.09 -12.53
N THR A 121 5.37 5.38 -11.40
CA THR A 121 4.60 4.36 -10.68
C THR A 121 3.42 3.85 -11.50
N THR A 122 2.74 4.74 -12.22
CA THR A 122 1.62 4.40 -13.10
C THR A 122 2.05 3.48 -14.25
N GLN A 123 3.19 3.79 -14.90
CA GLN A 123 3.74 2.95 -15.96
C GLN A 123 4.15 1.57 -15.44
N MET A 124 4.75 1.51 -14.25
CA MET A 124 5.15 0.23 -13.66
C MET A 124 3.96 -0.61 -13.26
N LEU A 125 2.92 -0.01 -12.65
CA LEU A 125 1.68 -0.73 -12.35
C LEU A 125 1.02 -1.29 -13.60
N ALA A 126 0.94 -0.52 -14.69
CA ALA A 126 0.40 -1.01 -15.96
C ALA A 126 1.16 -2.25 -16.45
N THR A 127 2.49 -2.28 -16.27
CA THR A 127 3.30 -3.46 -16.60
C THR A 127 3.00 -4.65 -15.70
N LEU A 128 2.91 -4.45 -14.38
CA LEU A 128 2.69 -5.54 -13.42
C LEU A 128 1.30 -6.18 -13.59
N PHE A 129 0.30 -5.40 -14.02
CA PHE A 129 -1.05 -5.89 -14.32
C PHE A 129 -1.25 -6.35 -15.76
N ASP A 130 -0.28 -6.12 -16.66
CA ASP A 130 -0.48 -6.17 -18.12
C ASP A 130 -1.74 -5.40 -18.54
N PHE A 131 -1.84 -4.18 -18.01
CA PHE A 131 -2.96 -3.25 -18.19
C PHE A 131 -2.74 -2.41 -19.47
N PRO A 132 -3.78 -2.10 -20.26
CA PRO A 132 -3.67 -1.24 -21.44
C PRO A 132 -2.94 0.07 -21.10
N PHE A 133 -1.83 0.33 -21.79
CA PHE A 133 -0.92 1.41 -21.42
C PHE A 133 -1.52 2.81 -21.61
N GLU A 134 -2.41 2.95 -22.60
CA GLU A 134 -3.18 4.16 -22.87
C GLU A 134 -4.10 4.52 -21.70
N ASP A 135 -4.66 3.52 -21.02
CA ASP A 135 -5.61 3.68 -19.91
C ASP A 135 -4.93 3.72 -18.52
N ARG A 136 -3.60 3.63 -18.48
CA ARG A 136 -2.82 3.50 -17.23
C ARG A 136 -3.15 4.55 -16.16
N LYS A 137 -3.57 5.75 -16.57
CA LYS A 137 -3.94 6.82 -15.63
C LYS A 137 -5.15 6.47 -14.76
N LEU A 138 -5.99 5.54 -15.20
CA LEU A 138 -7.09 5.02 -14.38
C LEU A 138 -6.58 4.32 -13.13
N LEU A 139 -5.40 3.69 -13.16
CA LEU A 139 -4.80 3.04 -12.00
C LEU A 139 -4.51 4.06 -10.89
N THR A 140 -3.90 5.21 -11.24
CA THR A 140 -3.67 6.30 -10.28
C THR A 140 -4.99 6.89 -9.78
N TYR A 141 -5.94 7.13 -10.69
CA TYR A 141 -7.26 7.66 -10.32
C TYR A 141 -7.98 6.76 -9.32
N TRP A 142 -8.03 5.44 -9.56
CA TRP A 142 -8.67 4.50 -8.62
C TRP A 142 -7.89 4.36 -7.30
N SER A 143 -6.57 4.53 -7.32
CA SER A 143 -5.77 4.63 -6.09
C SER A 143 -6.20 5.83 -5.25
N ASP A 144 -6.29 7.00 -5.88
CA ASP A 144 -6.69 8.23 -5.21
C ASP A 144 -8.13 8.13 -4.69
N VAL A 145 -9.07 7.62 -5.50
CA VAL A 145 -10.47 7.34 -5.07
C VAL A 145 -10.52 6.42 -3.84
N ALA A 146 -9.71 5.36 -3.82
CA ALA A 146 -9.74 4.37 -2.74
C ALA A 146 -9.18 4.89 -1.42
N THR A 147 -8.16 5.77 -1.47
CA THR A 147 -7.39 6.24 -0.30
C THR A 147 -7.80 7.61 0.20
N MET A 148 -8.50 8.39 -0.60
CA MET A 148 -8.86 9.77 -0.28
C MET A 148 -9.63 9.89 1.04
N ASP A 149 -9.25 10.89 1.84
CA ASP A 149 -10.04 11.38 2.95
C ASP A 149 -11.13 12.33 2.40
N LEU A 150 -12.38 11.94 2.54
CA LEU A 150 -13.52 12.71 2.02
C LEU A 150 -13.64 14.11 2.67
N GLU A 151 -13.18 14.26 3.91
CA GLU A 151 -13.17 15.56 4.60
C GLU A 151 -12.12 16.51 4.03
N ALA A 152 -11.05 15.99 3.44
CA ALA A 152 -9.99 16.80 2.84
C ALA A 152 -10.36 17.36 1.45
N GLY A 153 -11.44 16.86 0.85
CA GLY A 153 -11.86 17.20 -0.52
C GLY A 153 -10.97 16.53 -1.60
N GLY A 154 -11.43 16.55 -2.83
CA GLY A 154 -10.67 15.99 -3.96
C GLY A 154 -11.57 15.48 -5.11
N VAL A 155 -11.19 14.35 -5.73
CA VAL A 155 -11.85 13.80 -6.93
C VAL A 155 -13.24 13.21 -6.66
N ILE A 156 -13.57 12.90 -5.40
CA ILE A 156 -14.87 12.46 -4.94
C ILE A 156 -15.26 13.20 -3.66
N SER A 157 -16.56 13.27 -3.35
CA SER A 157 -17.07 14.00 -2.18
C SER A 157 -17.87 13.10 -1.23
N THR A 158 -18.34 11.95 -1.69
CA THR A 158 -19.16 11.03 -0.88
C THR A 158 -18.70 9.58 -0.99
N GLU A 159 -19.09 8.75 -0.02
CA GLU A 159 -18.79 7.32 -0.06
C GLU A 159 -19.55 6.62 -1.20
N GLU A 160 -20.75 7.08 -1.55
CA GLU A 160 -21.51 6.57 -2.69
C GLU A 160 -20.75 6.79 -4.00
N GLN A 161 -20.22 8.00 -4.22
CA GLN A 161 -19.35 8.27 -5.38
C GLN A 161 -18.12 7.36 -5.41
N ARG A 162 -17.50 7.12 -4.23
CA ARG A 162 -16.40 6.17 -4.13
C ARG A 162 -16.80 4.77 -4.59
N GLN A 163 -17.98 4.30 -4.16
CA GLN A 163 -18.48 2.98 -4.55
C GLN A 163 -18.74 2.90 -6.06
N GLU A 164 -19.33 3.94 -6.65
CA GLU A 164 -19.58 4.03 -8.09
C GLU A 164 -18.28 3.97 -8.90
N GLU A 165 -17.26 4.75 -8.51
CA GLU A 165 -15.97 4.75 -9.21
C GLU A 165 -15.22 3.42 -9.05
N LEU A 166 -15.27 2.82 -7.87
CA LEU A 166 -14.68 1.50 -7.66
C LEU A 166 -15.45 0.38 -8.37
N ALA A 167 -16.76 0.54 -8.61
CA ALA A 167 -17.52 -0.39 -9.46
C ALA A 167 -17.04 -0.32 -10.94
N LYS A 168 -16.68 0.87 -11.44
CA LYS A 168 -16.08 1.01 -12.78
C LYS A 168 -14.71 0.31 -12.84
N CYS A 169 -13.90 0.43 -11.78
CA CYS A 169 -12.64 -0.32 -11.64
C CYS A 169 -12.91 -1.83 -11.73
N LEU A 170 -13.86 -2.33 -10.94
CA LEU A 170 -14.22 -3.75 -10.97
C LEU A 170 -14.66 -4.22 -12.36
N ALA A 171 -15.52 -3.45 -13.02
CA ALA A 171 -16.01 -3.78 -14.36
C ALA A 171 -14.87 -3.84 -15.39
N TYR A 172 -13.94 -2.88 -15.35
CA TYR A 172 -12.78 -2.85 -16.22
C TYR A 172 -11.89 -4.10 -16.01
N PHE A 173 -11.54 -4.39 -14.77
CA PHE A 173 -10.70 -5.54 -14.45
C PHE A 173 -11.40 -6.88 -14.64
N THR A 174 -12.73 -6.94 -14.52
CA THR A 174 -13.50 -8.14 -14.86
C THR A 174 -13.41 -8.45 -16.34
N ARG A 175 -13.43 -7.44 -17.21
CA ARG A 175 -13.19 -7.64 -18.65
C ARG A 175 -11.80 -8.23 -18.90
N LEU A 176 -10.75 -7.64 -18.34
CA LEU A 176 -9.38 -8.17 -18.47
C LEU A 176 -9.24 -9.58 -17.88
N TRP A 177 -9.91 -9.86 -16.77
CA TRP A 177 -9.95 -11.19 -16.18
C TRP A 177 -10.55 -12.24 -17.13
N ASN A 178 -11.70 -11.91 -17.75
CA ASN A 178 -12.38 -12.80 -18.69
C ASN A 178 -11.54 -13.08 -19.95
N GLU A 179 -10.73 -12.13 -20.37
CA GLU A 179 -9.74 -12.32 -21.42
C GLU A 179 -8.65 -13.30 -20.97
N ARG A 180 -8.07 -13.08 -19.78
CA ARG A 180 -6.92 -13.83 -19.24
C ARG A 180 -7.24 -15.27 -18.83
N VAL A 181 -8.42 -15.53 -18.30
CA VAL A 181 -8.79 -16.86 -17.80
C VAL A 181 -8.83 -17.92 -18.92
N ASN A 182 -9.02 -17.48 -20.15
CA ASN A 182 -9.06 -18.35 -21.35
C ASN A 182 -7.72 -18.43 -22.09
N GLU A 183 -6.69 -17.71 -21.64
CA GLU A 183 -5.35 -17.72 -22.23
C GLU A 183 -4.39 -18.55 -21.36
N PRO A 184 -3.24 -18.99 -21.90
CA PRO A 184 -2.20 -19.60 -21.08
C PRO A 184 -1.73 -18.64 -19.96
N PRO A 185 -1.35 -19.16 -18.77
CA PRO A 185 -0.84 -18.35 -17.68
C PRO A 185 0.33 -17.46 -18.11
N ARG A 186 0.27 -16.17 -17.72
CA ARG A 186 1.30 -15.16 -17.98
C ARG A 186 1.84 -14.59 -16.69
N ASN A 187 3.01 -13.94 -16.75
CA ASN A 187 3.65 -13.32 -15.60
C ASN A 187 3.13 -11.90 -15.37
N ASP A 188 1.83 -11.78 -15.14
CA ASP A 188 1.15 -10.55 -14.72
C ASP A 188 0.15 -10.84 -13.59
N LEU A 189 -0.20 -9.81 -12.81
CA LEU A 189 -1.05 -9.94 -11.63
C LEU A 189 -2.45 -10.48 -11.95
N ILE A 190 -3.05 -10.10 -13.08
CA ILE A 190 -4.39 -10.56 -13.46
C ILE A 190 -4.33 -12.05 -13.80
N SER A 191 -3.40 -12.45 -14.65
CA SER A 191 -3.22 -13.85 -15.04
C SER A 191 -2.88 -14.73 -13.83
N MET A 192 -1.98 -14.28 -12.94
CA MET A 192 -1.66 -15.00 -11.70
C MET A 192 -2.90 -15.27 -10.85
N MET A 193 -3.74 -14.25 -10.63
CA MET A 193 -4.96 -14.40 -9.85
C MET A 193 -6.02 -15.25 -10.55
N ALA A 194 -6.16 -15.13 -11.87
CA ALA A 194 -7.15 -15.87 -12.65
C ALA A 194 -6.89 -17.38 -12.69
N HIS A 195 -5.62 -17.80 -12.66
CA HIS A 195 -5.23 -19.21 -12.77
C HIS A 195 -4.94 -19.90 -11.43
N SER A 196 -4.74 -19.15 -10.34
CA SER A 196 -4.46 -19.73 -9.03
C SER A 196 -5.70 -20.33 -8.38
N PRO A 197 -5.62 -21.55 -7.84
CA PRO A 197 -6.71 -22.13 -7.05
C PRO A 197 -7.17 -21.27 -5.86
N ALA A 198 -6.26 -20.48 -5.28
CA ALA A 198 -6.54 -19.63 -4.12
C ALA A 198 -7.36 -18.39 -4.47
N THR A 199 -7.37 -17.95 -5.74
CA THR A 199 -7.98 -16.67 -6.15
C THR A 199 -8.98 -16.78 -7.31
N ARG A 200 -8.92 -17.82 -8.12
CA ARG A 200 -9.77 -17.95 -9.32
C ARG A 200 -11.28 -17.96 -9.05
N ASN A 201 -11.71 -18.28 -7.82
CA ASN A 201 -13.11 -18.35 -7.40
C ASN A 201 -13.48 -17.23 -6.42
N MET A 202 -12.71 -16.12 -6.37
CA MET A 202 -13.03 -14.98 -5.51
C MET A 202 -14.40 -14.40 -5.87
N GLN A 203 -15.13 -13.97 -4.85
CA GLN A 203 -16.33 -13.13 -5.05
C GLN A 203 -15.92 -11.76 -5.62
N PRO A 204 -16.78 -11.09 -6.41
CA PRO A 204 -16.45 -9.79 -7.02
C PRO A 204 -15.98 -8.73 -6.02
N SER A 205 -16.54 -8.68 -4.82
CA SER A 205 -16.13 -7.74 -3.77
C SER A 205 -14.72 -8.03 -3.23
N GLU A 206 -14.34 -9.30 -3.12
CA GLU A 206 -13.00 -9.73 -2.71
C GLU A 206 -11.98 -9.47 -3.82
N PHE A 207 -12.35 -9.74 -5.07
CA PHE A 207 -11.52 -9.40 -6.23
C PHE A 207 -11.23 -7.90 -6.26
N LEU A 208 -12.26 -7.06 -6.15
CA LEU A 208 -12.09 -5.60 -6.05
C LEU A 208 -11.20 -5.21 -4.86
N GLY A 209 -11.37 -5.84 -3.70
CA GLY A 209 -10.51 -5.59 -2.53
C GLY A 209 -9.03 -5.88 -2.81
N ASN A 210 -8.73 -6.99 -3.48
CA ASN A 210 -7.36 -7.35 -3.87
C ASN A 210 -6.81 -6.42 -4.98
N LEU A 211 -7.62 -6.03 -5.96
CA LEU A 211 -7.23 -5.06 -6.98
C LEU A 211 -6.85 -3.72 -6.34
N VAL A 212 -7.72 -3.17 -5.51
CA VAL A 212 -7.47 -1.90 -4.81
C VAL A 212 -6.20 -1.99 -3.95
N LEU A 213 -6.01 -3.08 -3.21
CA LEU A 213 -4.80 -3.30 -2.44
C LEU A 213 -3.52 -3.25 -3.32
N LEU A 214 -3.52 -3.97 -4.44
CA LEU A 214 -2.36 -4.05 -5.32
C LEU A 214 -2.10 -2.73 -6.04
N ILE A 215 -3.16 -2.02 -6.46
CA ILE A 215 -3.06 -0.70 -7.09
C ILE A 215 -2.50 0.32 -6.10
N VAL A 216 -3.10 0.44 -4.91
CA VAL A 216 -2.66 1.39 -3.87
C VAL A 216 -1.25 1.08 -3.38
N GLY A 217 -0.97 -0.19 -3.09
CA GLY A 217 0.34 -0.62 -2.60
C GLY A 217 1.48 -0.38 -3.59
N GLY A 218 1.22 -0.52 -4.89
CA GLY A 218 2.22 -0.27 -5.93
C GLY A 218 2.36 1.20 -6.35
N ASN A 219 1.36 2.03 -6.07
CA ASN A 219 1.33 3.44 -6.47
C ASN A 219 1.73 4.37 -5.33
N ASP A 220 0.92 4.49 -4.27
CA ASP A 220 1.02 5.56 -3.28
C ASP A 220 2.31 5.54 -2.46
N THR A 221 2.69 4.38 -1.95
CA THR A 221 3.88 4.26 -1.10
C THR A 221 5.16 4.56 -1.89
N THR A 222 5.23 4.10 -3.13
CA THR A 222 6.39 4.29 -4.01
C THR A 222 6.48 5.75 -4.47
N ARG A 223 5.38 6.37 -4.94
CA ARG A 223 5.39 7.78 -5.36
C ARG A 223 5.76 8.71 -4.20
N ASN A 224 5.26 8.44 -2.98
CA ASN A 224 5.59 9.22 -1.81
C ASN A 224 7.06 9.05 -1.40
N SER A 225 7.60 7.84 -1.51
CA SER A 225 9.04 7.60 -1.26
C SER A 225 9.94 8.33 -2.27
N ILE A 226 9.59 8.31 -3.57
CA ILE A 226 10.33 9.03 -4.61
C ILE A 226 10.31 10.54 -4.35
N SER A 227 9.12 11.09 -4.11
CA SER A 227 8.94 12.55 -3.90
C SER A 227 9.56 13.01 -2.59
N GLY A 228 9.27 12.30 -1.50
CA GLY A 228 9.79 12.63 -0.17
C GLY A 228 11.30 12.43 -0.06
N GLY A 229 11.84 11.43 -0.76
CA GLY A 229 13.29 11.19 -0.83
C GLY A 229 14.03 12.33 -1.52
N LEU A 230 13.52 12.84 -2.65
CA LEU A 230 14.09 14.02 -3.28
C LEU A 230 14.01 15.24 -2.37
N LEU A 231 12.85 15.49 -1.76
CA LEU A 231 12.68 16.60 -0.82
C LEU A 231 13.67 16.51 0.35
N ALA A 232 13.82 15.33 0.94
CA ALA A 232 14.77 15.10 2.03
C ALA A 232 16.21 15.38 1.62
N LEU A 233 16.63 14.98 0.43
CA LEU A 233 17.97 15.26 -0.09
C LEU A 233 18.17 16.75 -0.35
N LEU A 234 17.17 17.48 -0.85
CA LEU A 234 17.24 18.92 -1.07
C LEU A 234 17.30 19.70 0.26
N GLN A 235 16.61 19.23 1.30
CA GLN A 235 16.64 19.81 2.64
C GLN A 235 17.93 19.47 3.40
N ASN A 236 18.67 18.44 2.98
CA ASN A 236 19.92 17.98 3.59
C ASN A 236 21.06 17.94 2.56
N PRO A 237 21.55 19.11 2.07
CA PRO A 237 22.50 19.18 0.96
C PRO A 237 23.83 18.47 1.24
N GLY A 238 24.23 18.32 2.51
CA GLY A 238 25.40 17.56 2.91
C GLY A 238 25.26 16.06 2.62
N GLU A 239 24.08 15.48 2.86
CA GLU A 239 23.79 14.07 2.55
C GLU A 239 23.69 13.88 1.03
N PHE A 240 23.11 14.85 0.31
CA PHE A 240 23.09 14.81 -1.15
C PHE A 240 24.49 14.86 -1.76
N ALA A 241 25.38 15.71 -1.21
CA ALA A 241 26.79 15.76 -1.64
C ALA A 241 27.52 14.43 -1.42
N LYS A 242 27.33 13.77 -0.27
CA LYS A 242 27.89 12.44 0.00
C LYS A 242 27.43 11.39 -1.02
N LEU A 243 26.13 11.38 -1.33
CA LEU A 243 25.56 10.47 -2.31
C LEU A 243 26.14 10.70 -3.72
N ARG A 244 26.28 11.96 -4.12
CA ARG A 244 26.90 12.33 -5.41
C ARG A 244 28.37 11.93 -5.51
N ALA A 245 29.10 12.06 -4.41
CA ALA A 245 30.51 11.67 -4.33
C ALA A 245 30.70 10.13 -4.32
N ASN A 246 29.73 9.39 -3.79
CA ASN A 246 29.78 7.93 -3.71
C ASN A 246 28.42 7.28 -4.06
N PRO A 247 28.15 7.00 -5.35
CA PRO A 247 26.93 6.31 -5.78
C PRO A 247 26.76 4.90 -5.18
N GLY A 248 27.81 4.28 -4.64
CA GLY A 248 27.72 3.01 -3.91
C GLY A 248 26.87 3.07 -2.64
N LEU A 249 26.46 4.27 -2.19
CA LEU A 249 25.54 4.47 -1.07
C LEU A 249 24.06 4.28 -1.46
N ILE A 250 23.72 4.21 -2.76
CA ILE A 250 22.33 4.07 -3.22
C ILE A 250 21.58 2.89 -2.58
N PRO A 251 22.16 1.69 -2.45
CA PRO A 251 21.48 0.57 -1.79
C PRO A 251 21.09 0.84 -0.33
N ASN A 252 21.89 1.66 0.39
CA ASN A 252 21.58 2.05 1.77
C ASN A 252 20.64 3.26 1.83
N MET A 253 20.68 4.13 0.82
CA MET A 253 19.78 5.29 0.72
C MET A 253 18.32 4.89 0.59
N VAL A 254 18.01 3.84 -0.18
CA VAL A 254 16.62 3.43 -0.44
C VAL A 254 15.87 3.06 0.85
N PRO A 255 16.34 2.15 1.72
CA PRO A 255 15.67 1.86 2.98
C PRO A 255 15.65 3.08 3.93
N GLU A 256 16.66 3.95 3.89
CA GLU A 256 16.67 5.17 4.70
C GLU A 256 15.61 6.17 4.23
N ILE A 257 15.39 6.34 2.93
CA ILE A 257 14.29 7.15 2.40
C ILE A 257 12.94 6.59 2.88
N ILE A 258 12.72 5.27 2.79
CA ILE A 258 11.47 4.64 3.24
C ILE A 258 11.26 4.88 4.74
N ARG A 259 12.32 4.74 5.55
CA ARG A 259 12.27 5.03 6.99
C ARG A 259 11.95 6.50 7.26
N TRP A 260 12.61 7.43 6.57
CA TRP A 260 12.45 8.88 6.77
C TRP A 260 11.08 9.39 6.32
N VAL A 261 10.63 8.97 5.15
CA VAL A 261 9.35 9.39 4.57
C VAL A 261 8.18 8.71 5.27
N THR A 262 8.35 7.47 5.72
CA THR A 262 7.32 6.63 6.34
C THR A 262 6.00 6.69 5.56
N PRO A 263 5.97 6.24 4.29
CA PRO A 263 4.81 6.42 3.41
C PRO A 263 3.55 5.69 3.93
N LEU A 264 3.72 4.74 4.84
CA LEU A 264 2.66 4.09 5.60
C LEU A 264 2.86 4.39 7.09
N ALA A 265 2.12 5.37 7.60
CA ALA A 265 2.32 5.88 8.95
C ALA A 265 1.86 4.91 10.06
N HIS A 266 0.83 4.11 9.78
CA HIS A 266 0.25 3.19 10.76
C HIS A 266 -0.50 2.05 10.11
N MET A 267 -0.66 0.96 10.86
CA MET A 267 -1.62 -0.10 10.62
C MET A 267 -2.39 -0.41 11.91
N ARG A 268 -3.59 -0.97 11.77
CA ARG A 268 -4.44 -1.41 12.89
C ARG A 268 -4.58 -2.92 12.89
N ARG A 269 -4.80 -3.45 14.09
CA ARG A 269 -5.34 -4.81 14.35
C ARG A 269 -6.49 -4.72 15.33
N THR A 270 -7.31 -5.76 15.38
CA THR A 270 -8.31 -5.93 16.44
C THR A 270 -7.92 -7.14 17.27
N ALA A 271 -7.82 -6.97 18.58
CA ALA A 271 -7.59 -8.08 19.48
C ALA A 271 -8.80 -9.03 19.47
N VAL A 272 -8.58 -10.31 19.22
CA VAL A 272 -9.61 -11.35 19.20
C VAL A 272 -9.57 -12.23 20.46
N ALA A 273 -8.57 -12.03 21.30
CA ALA A 273 -8.42 -12.64 22.63
C ALA A 273 -7.75 -11.64 23.57
N ASP A 274 -7.92 -11.88 24.89
CA ASP A 274 -7.19 -11.13 25.91
C ASP A 274 -5.69 -11.42 25.82
N ALA A 275 -4.86 -10.40 25.96
CA ALA A 275 -3.40 -10.52 25.85
C ALA A 275 -2.69 -9.45 26.67
N GLU A 276 -1.40 -9.69 26.94
CA GLU A 276 -0.51 -8.67 27.50
C GLU A 276 0.40 -8.11 26.42
N LEU A 277 0.54 -6.77 26.36
CA LEU A 277 1.43 -6.07 25.46
C LEU A 277 2.10 -4.91 26.21
N GLY A 278 3.45 -4.93 26.30
CA GLY A 278 4.21 -3.90 26.99
C GLY A 278 3.78 -3.67 28.46
N GLY A 279 3.39 -4.73 29.17
CA GLY A 279 2.89 -4.66 30.55
C GLY A 279 1.45 -4.15 30.68
N LYS A 280 0.72 -3.96 29.57
CA LYS A 280 -0.69 -3.53 29.55
C LYS A 280 -1.60 -4.69 29.20
N GLN A 281 -2.79 -4.74 29.81
CA GLN A 281 -3.81 -5.74 29.51
C GLN A 281 -4.68 -5.28 28.34
N ILE A 282 -4.54 -5.93 27.18
CA ILE A 282 -5.35 -5.73 26.00
C ILE A 282 -6.53 -6.70 26.06
N LYS A 283 -7.73 -6.21 25.84
CA LYS A 283 -8.96 -7.03 25.90
C LYS A 283 -9.43 -7.42 24.50
N ALA A 284 -10.08 -8.58 24.40
CA ALA A 284 -10.78 -8.96 23.18
C ALA A 284 -11.75 -7.86 22.75
N GLY A 285 -11.70 -7.46 21.47
CA GLY A 285 -12.42 -6.33 20.90
C GLY A 285 -11.63 -5.01 20.87
N ASP A 286 -10.52 -4.90 21.59
CA ASP A 286 -9.70 -3.70 21.59
C ASP A 286 -9.06 -3.45 20.21
N ARG A 287 -8.98 -2.17 19.84
CA ARG A 287 -8.25 -1.69 18.67
C ARG A 287 -6.79 -1.45 19.05
N VAL A 288 -5.87 -1.99 18.27
CA VAL A 288 -4.44 -1.82 18.47
C VAL A 288 -3.84 -1.18 17.23
N VAL A 289 -3.34 0.05 17.35
CA VAL A 289 -2.78 0.84 16.26
C VAL A 289 -1.27 0.91 16.42
N MET A 290 -0.56 0.37 15.45
CA MET A 290 0.89 0.37 15.37
C MET A 290 1.36 1.59 14.58
N TRP A 291 2.22 2.42 15.17
CA TRP A 291 2.77 3.61 14.56
C TRP A 291 4.21 3.36 14.11
N TYR A 292 4.43 3.39 12.81
CA TYR A 292 5.75 3.12 12.19
C TYR A 292 6.67 4.36 12.15
N LEU A 293 6.22 5.49 12.68
CA LEU A 293 6.92 6.79 12.72
C LEU A 293 8.15 6.82 13.63
#